data_6152b0b14ef16c91c91f3de40a3a9e2d
#
_entry.id   6152b0b14ef16c91c91f3de40a3a9e2d
#
_cell.length_a   1.000
_cell.length_b   1.000
_cell.length_c   1.000
_cell.angle_alpha   90.00
_cell.angle_beta   90.00
_cell.angle_gamma   90.00
#
_symmetry.space_group_name_H-M   'P 1'
#
loop_
_entity.id
_entity.type
_entity.pdbx_description
1 polymer ?
#
loop_
_entity_poly.entity_id
_entity_poly.type
_entity_poly.pdbx_seq_one_letter_code
_entity_poly.pdbx_strand_id
1 'polypeptide(L)'
;TAYVILNETSGIVDIHVKDKASPNAMTIGLQNSSKTIVLYGDSHAAQWFPALEKLANERSFKLISLTKSACPAPEVKKVQIGAYKNADCFKWRANTLKRIQELKPDAVILSGFQHFDVPDGLGSRQKWWADGQLNAYGHLFGASKNLIYISDTPHPTRDIPNCLASKGGDKCDDSEKSDPAIAGNFTKVNPTPWLCNTTCPAIVNGVVAYRDASHISVEMSRSLALEVEGVLTDLGIL
;
A
#
# COMPACT_ATOMS: atom_id res chain seq x y z
N THR A 1 14.77 -10.39 16.65
CA THR A 1 14.41 -11.56 15.86
C THR A 1 13.11 -11.22 15.16
N ALA A 2 13.14 -11.10 13.84
CA ALA A 2 11.94 -10.90 13.02
C ALA A 2 11.22 -12.25 12.96
N TYR A 3 9.95 -12.29 13.31
CA TYR A 3 9.10 -13.43 13.01
C TYR A 3 8.43 -13.15 11.67
N VAL A 4 8.79 -13.93 10.67
CA VAL A 4 8.02 -14.04 9.43
C VAL A 4 6.85 -14.96 9.76
N ILE A 5 5.67 -14.39 9.95
CA ILE A 5 4.45 -15.19 10.00
C ILE A 5 4.02 -15.38 8.55
N LEU A 6 4.44 -16.49 7.98
CA LEU A 6 3.81 -17.02 6.78
C LEU A 6 2.40 -17.47 7.20
N ASN A 7 1.41 -16.66 6.95
CA ASN A 7 0.05 -17.13 7.03
C ASN A 7 -0.21 -17.92 5.74
N GLU A 8 -0.09 -19.23 5.81
CA GLU A 8 -0.20 -20.14 4.67
C GLU A 8 -1.52 -20.01 3.89
N THR A 9 -2.52 -19.38 4.48
CA THR A 9 -3.82 -19.14 3.87
C THR A 9 -3.94 -17.79 3.15
N SER A 10 -3.08 -16.80 3.44
CA SER A 10 -3.21 -15.46 2.85
C SER A 10 -2.03 -15.04 1.96
N GLY A 11 -0.92 -15.75 2.01
CA GLY A 11 0.29 -15.40 1.23
C GLY A 11 0.87 -14.02 1.53
N ILE A 12 0.31 -13.29 2.50
CA ILE A 12 0.84 -11.99 2.93
C ILE A 12 1.78 -12.23 4.09
N VAL A 13 3.01 -11.83 3.88
CA VAL A 13 3.99 -11.77 4.95
C VAL A 13 3.76 -10.50 5.74
N ASP A 14 3.03 -10.60 6.84
CA ASP A 14 2.97 -9.53 7.82
C ASP A 14 4.24 -9.60 8.68
N ILE A 15 5.22 -8.76 8.35
CA ILE A 15 6.48 -8.73 9.08
C ILE A 15 6.24 -7.96 10.39
N HIS A 16 5.83 -8.67 11.42
CA HIS A 16 5.87 -8.17 12.78
C HIS A 16 7.34 -8.10 13.27
N VAL A 17 7.92 -6.93 13.14
CA VAL A 17 9.28 -6.67 13.55
C VAL A 17 9.32 -6.41 15.06
N LYS A 18 10.07 -7.22 15.81
CA LYS A 18 10.34 -6.94 17.24
C LYS A 18 11.18 -5.69 17.46
N ASP A 19 12.06 -5.36 16.53
CA ASP A 19 12.74 -4.05 16.55
C ASP A 19 11.88 -3.04 15.81
N LYS A 20 11.10 -2.30 16.58
CA LYS A 20 10.05 -1.38 16.12
C LYS A 20 10.57 -0.17 15.35
N ALA A 21 11.85 0.05 15.31
CA ALA A 21 12.49 1.24 14.74
C ALA A 21 13.30 0.95 13.46
N SER A 22 13.62 -0.32 13.19
CA SER A 22 14.41 -0.70 12.01
C SER A 22 13.52 -1.02 10.83
N PRO A 23 13.76 -0.46 9.64
CA PRO A 23 13.04 -0.86 8.44
C PRO A 23 13.54 -2.24 7.99
N ASN A 24 12.90 -3.30 8.45
CA ASN A 24 13.14 -4.61 7.86
C ASN A 24 12.62 -4.59 6.42
N ALA A 25 13.52 -4.89 5.50
CA ALA A 25 13.21 -4.97 4.10
C ALA A 25 13.05 -6.43 3.70
N MET A 26 11.92 -6.76 3.09
CA MET A 26 11.86 -7.95 2.26
C MET A 26 12.37 -7.59 0.88
N THR A 27 13.33 -8.33 0.37
CA THR A 27 13.87 -8.15 -0.97
C THR A 27 13.57 -9.39 -1.80
N ILE A 28 12.89 -9.20 -2.93
CA ILE A 28 12.46 -10.26 -3.84
C ILE A 28 12.86 -9.90 -5.28
N GLY A 29 12.78 -10.89 -6.17
CA GLY A 29 13.13 -10.76 -7.58
C GLY A 29 14.62 -10.89 -7.82
N LEU A 30 15.08 -10.38 -8.96
CA LEU A 30 16.48 -10.52 -9.38
C LEU A 30 17.38 -9.62 -8.52
N GLN A 31 18.09 -10.22 -7.56
CA GLN A 31 18.92 -9.51 -6.57
C GLN A 31 20.01 -8.63 -7.20
N ASN A 32 20.56 -9.07 -8.34
CA ASN A 32 21.60 -8.36 -9.08
C ASN A 32 21.04 -7.47 -10.19
N SER A 33 19.72 -7.24 -10.23
CA SER A 33 19.14 -6.31 -11.20
C SER A 33 19.66 -4.90 -10.95
N SER A 34 19.98 -4.21 -12.04
CA SER A 34 20.25 -2.77 -12.01
C SER A 34 19.00 -1.95 -11.71
N LYS A 35 17.82 -2.54 -11.89
CA LYS A 35 16.51 -1.89 -11.66
C LYS A 35 15.98 -2.25 -10.28
N THR A 36 15.71 -1.25 -9.48
CA THR A 36 15.20 -1.40 -8.11
C THR A 36 13.91 -0.60 -7.92
N ILE A 37 12.86 -1.27 -7.45
CA ILE A 37 11.58 -0.66 -7.09
C ILE A 37 11.36 -0.83 -5.59
N VAL A 38 10.97 0.22 -4.91
CA VAL A 38 10.64 0.21 -3.48
C VAL A 38 9.13 0.33 -3.32
N LEU A 39 8.53 -0.55 -2.52
CA LEU A 39 7.16 -0.43 -2.02
C LEU A 39 7.21 0.14 -0.61
N TYR A 40 6.51 1.25 -0.35
CA TYR A 40 6.61 1.98 0.91
C TYR A 40 5.24 2.37 1.46
N GLY A 41 4.97 2.06 2.73
CA GLY A 41 3.77 2.47 3.45
C GLY A 41 3.33 1.53 4.56
N ASP A 42 2.02 1.44 4.78
CA ASP A 42 1.41 0.58 5.79
C ASP A 42 0.91 -0.77 5.19
N SER A 43 -0.06 -1.41 5.85
CA SER A 43 -0.65 -2.66 5.37
C SER A 43 -1.41 -2.50 4.04
N HIS A 44 -1.91 -1.29 3.73
CA HIS A 44 -2.55 -0.98 2.45
C HIS A 44 -1.52 -0.74 1.33
N ALA A 45 -0.28 -0.41 1.66
CA ALA A 45 0.83 -0.56 0.71
C ALA A 45 1.22 -2.04 0.55
N ALA A 46 1.33 -2.77 1.67
CA ALA A 46 1.70 -4.19 1.64
C ALA A 46 0.73 -5.06 0.83
N GLN A 47 -0.55 -4.69 0.72
CA GLN A 47 -1.52 -5.42 -0.11
C GLN A 47 -1.17 -5.42 -1.62
N TRP A 48 -0.33 -4.51 -2.10
CA TRP A 48 0.19 -4.47 -3.48
C TRP A 48 1.40 -5.38 -3.69
N PHE A 49 1.97 -5.91 -2.60
CA PHE A 49 3.15 -6.76 -2.66
C PHE A 49 2.96 -8.01 -3.55
N PRO A 50 1.84 -8.76 -3.50
CA PRO A 50 1.64 -9.93 -4.35
C PRO A 50 1.62 -9.61 -5.87
N ALA A 51 1.10 -8.46 -6.27
CA ALA A 51 1.16 -8.00 -7.66
C ALA A 51 2.60 -7.67 -8.07
N LEU A 52 3.30 -6.90 -7.23
CA LEU A 52 4.67 -6.48 -7.49
C LEU A 52 5.66 -7.65 -7.42
N GLU A 53 5.45 -8.63 -6.53
CA GLU A 53 6.22 -9.87 -6.45
C GLU A 53 6.15 -10.65 -7.76
N LYS A 54 4.93 -10.84 -8.29
CA LYS A 54 4.71 -11.48 -9.58
C LYS A 54 5.50 -10.75 -10.67
N LEU A 55 5.37 -9.44 -10.76
CA LEU A 55 6.07 -8.63 -11.76
C LEU A 55 7.59 -8.65 -11.56
N ALA A 56 8.09 -8.62 -10.33
CA ALA A 56 9.53 -8.67 -10.05
C ALA A 56 10.17 -9.96 -10.60
N ASN A 57 9.45 -11.08 -10.46
CA ASN A 57 9.90 -12.36 -10.97
C ASN A 57 9.79 -12.45 -12.50
N GLU A 58 8.74 -11.90 -13.10
CA GLU A 58 8.50 -11.96 -14.55
C GLU A 58 9.31 -10.93 -15.34
N ARG A 59 9.59 -9.75 -14.77
CA ARG A 59 10.27 -8.62 -15.42
C ARG A 59 11.68 -8.37 -14.89
N SER A 60 12.20 -9.27 -14.04
CA SER A 60 13.60 -9.29 -13.60
C SER A 60 14.08 -8.00 -12.93
N PHE A 61 13.27 -7.37 -12.10
CA PHE A 61 13.70 -6.25 -11.24
C PHE A 61 13.83 -6.68 -9.78
N LYS A 62 14.55 -5.88 -8.98
CA LYS A 62 14.63 -6.01 -7.54
C LYS A 62 13.49 -5.25 -6.88
N LEU A 63 12.63 -5.95 -6.15
CA LEU A 63 11.59 -5.35 -5.30
C LEU A 63 12.08 -5.30 -3.85
N ILE A 64 12.01 -4.13 -3.24
CA ILE A 64 12.28 -3.92 -1.81
C ILE A 64 10.98 -3.43 -1.15
N SER A 65 10.40 -4.25 -0.30
CA SER A 65 9.23 -3.86 0.49
C SER A 65 9.67 -3.25 1.83
N LEU A 66 9.29 -2.00 2.04
CA LEU A 66 9.49 -1.22 3.27
C LEU A 66 8.11 -0.85 3.82
N THR A 67 7.45 -1.82 4.42
CA THR A 67 6.08 -1.65 4.92
C THR A 67 5.99 -1.92 6.42
N LYS A 68 5.12 -1.18 7.11
CA LYS A 68 4.85 -1.34 8.53
C LYS A 68 3.36 -1.12 8.79
N SER A 69 2.67 -2.17 9.26
CA SER A 69 1.25 -2.09 9.61
C SER A 69 0.95 -0.86 10.47
N ALA A 70 -0.17 -0.19 10.14
CA ALA A 70 -0.65 0.99 10.85
C ALA A 70 0.31 2.20 10.84
N CYS A 71 1.31 2.25 9.94
CA CYS A 71 2.23 3.37 9.80
C CYS A 71 2.23 3.87 8.36
N PRO A 72 1.34 4.80 8.00
CA PRO A 72 1.15 5.24 6.62
C PRO A 72 2.39 5.97 6.07
N ALA A 73 2.59 5.86 4.74
CA ALA A 73 3.63 6.61 4.03
C ALA A 73 3.51 8.13 4.17
N PRO A 74 2.31 8.74 4.07
CA PRO A 74 2.12 10.15 4.39
C PRO A 74 2.61 10.48 5.81
N GLU A 75 3.39 11.55 5.92
CA GLU A 75 4.00 11.96 7.19
C GLU A 75 3.01 12.75 8.05
N VAL A 76 1.88 12.13 8.34
CA VAL A 76 0.87 12.71 9.21
C VAL A 76 1.37 12.81 10.65
N LYS A 77 1.00 13.91 11.28
CA LYS A 77 1.21 14.13 12.73
C LYS A 77 0.18 13.32 13.50
N LYS A 78 0.63 12.52 14.45
CA LYS A 78 -0.20 11.64 15.27
C LYS A 78 -1.00 10.64 14.39
N VAL A 79 -0.69 9.38 14.53
CA VAL A 79 -1.49 8.27 14.02
C VAL A 79 -2.06 7.57 15.23
N GLN A 80 -3.37 7.50 15.34
CA GLN A 80 -4.01 6.83 16.48
C GLN A 80 -4.66 5.54 15.98
N ILE A 81 -4.02 4.41 16.27
CA ILE A 81 -4.53 3.09 15.93
C ILE A 81 -4.29 2.17 17.12
N GLY A 82 -5.32 1.95 17.92
CA GLY A 82 -5.29 0.97 19.00
C GLY A 82 -4.05 1.13 19.91
N ALA A 83 -3.33 0.04 20.13
CA ALA A 83 -2.14 0.00 20.99
C ALA A 83 -0.84 0.46 20.31
N TYR A 84 -0.85 0.86 19.04
CA TYR A 84 0.36 1.30 18.34
C TYR A 84 0.83 2.66 18.83
N LYS A 85 2.13 2.72 19.21
CA LYS A 85 2.73 3.97 19.68
C LYS A 85 3.17 4.81 18.50
N ASN A 86 2.71 6.05 18.43
CA ASN A 86 3.12 7.03 17.42
C ASN A 86 4.64 7.15 17.27
N ALA A 87 5.37 7.11 18.39
CA ALA A 87 6.82 7.24 18.38
C ALA A 87 7.53 6.15 17.55
N ASP A 88 7.04 4.90 17.60
CA ASP A 88 7.60 3.80 16.84
C ASP A 88 7.36 3.99 15.33
N CYS A 89 6.18 4.48 14.94
CA CYS A 89 5.89 4.80 13.54
C CYS A 89 6.77 5.95 13.03
N PHE A 90 6.89 7.02 13.78
CA PHE A 90 7.68 8.19 13.35
C PHE A 90 9.16 7.85 13.18
N LYS A 91 9.73 7.11 14.13
CA LYS A 91 11.11 6.67 14.04
C LYS A 91 11.36 5.70 12.90
N TRP A 92 10.45 4.74 12.71
CA TRP A 92 10.51 3.82 11.58
C TRP A 92 10.42 4.56 10.25
N ARG A 93 9.49 5.51 10.11
CA ARG A 93 9.32 6.33 8.92
C ARG A 93 10.57 7.12 8.59
N ALA A 94 11.15 7.82 9.56
CA ALA A 94 12.39 8.58 9.39
C ALA A 94 13.55 7.68 8.91
N ASN A 95 13.72 6.51 9.51
CA ASN A 95 14.74 5.54 9.11
C ASN A 95 14.47 4.98 7.70
N THR A 96 13.20 4.76 7.36
CA THR A 96 12.80 4.26 6.03
C THR A 96 13.07 5.29 4.94
N LEU A 97 12.70 6.55 5.16
CA LEU A 97 12.97 7.65 4.22
C LEU A 97 14.48 7.82 3.98
N LYS A 98 15.28 7.80 5.04
CA LYS A 98 16.75 7.83 4.93
C LYS A 98 17.25 6.67 4.08
N ARG A 99 16.76 5.46 4.31
CA ARG A 99 17.14 4.28 3.53
C ARG A 99 16.75 4.40 2.06
N ILE A 100 15.57 4.93 1.74
CA ILE A 100 15.15 5.17 0.36
C ILE A 100 16.07 6.18 -0.31
N GLN A 101 16.45 7.24 0.38
CA GLN A 101 17.41 8.25 -0.12
C GLN A 101 18.79 7.65 -0.41
N GLU A 102 19.25 6.73 0.42
CA GLU A 102 20.53 6.01 0.23
C GLU A 102 20.45 5.00 -0.92
N LEU A 103 19.33 4.30 -1.07
CA LEU A 103 19.10 3.30 -2.12
C LEU A 103 19.00 3.91 -3.52
N LYS A 104 18.47 5.13 -3.64
CA LYS A 104 18.19 5.81 -4.92
C LYS A 104 17.50 4.88 -5.93
N PRO A 105 16.35 4.30 -5.60
CA PRO A 105 15.68 3.34 -6.46
C PRO A 105 15.17 3.99 -7.76
N ASP A 106 14.91 3.18 -8.79
CA ASP A 106 14.31 3.65 -10.04
C ASP A 106 12.88 4.13 -9.86
N ALA A 107 12.15 3.52 -8.92
CA ALA A 107 10.81 3.95 -8.52
C ALA A 107 10.55 3.71 -7.02
N VAL A 108 9.75 4.59 -6.44
CA VAL A 108 9.12 4.40 -5.13
C VAL A 108 7.62 4.38 -5.32
N ILE A 109 6.99 3.27 -4.97
CA ILE A 109 5.53 3.11 -4.99
C ILE A 109 5.05 3.30 -3.55
N LEU A 110 4.24 4.32 -3.33
CA LEU A 110 3.62 4.62 -2.05
C LEU A 110 2.15 4.21 -2.08
N SER A 111 1.65 3.73 -0.97
CA SER A 111 0.22 3.58 -0.70
C SER A 111 -0.02 3.59 0.81
N GLY A 112 -1.27 3.69 1.22
CA GLY A 112 -1.61 3.65 2.64
C GLY A 112 -3.10 3.80 2.90
N PHE A 113 -3.53 3.32 4.06
CA PHE A 113 -4.89 3.41 4.54
C PHE A 113 -5.30 4.86 4.77
N GLN A 114 -6.37 5.31 4.13
CA GLN A 114 -6.80 6.71 4.17
C GLN A 114 -7.94 7.00 5.17
N HIS A 115 -8.45 5.96 5.84
CA HIS A 115 -9.60 6.06 6.73
C HIS A 115 -9.23 6.17 8.21
N PHE A 116 -8.00 6.60 8.52
CA PHE A 116 -7.59 6.90 9.90
C PHE A 116 -8.45 8.01 10.52
N ASP A 117 -8.72 7.89 11.81
CA ASP A 117 -9.30 8.97 12.56
C ASP A 117 -8.32 10.14 12.70
N VAL A 118 -8.84 11.34 12.47
CA VAL A 118 -8.03 12.55 12.65
C VAL A 118 -8.00 12.88 14.14
N PRO A 119 -6.81 12.98 14.74
CA PRO A 119 -6.70 13.38 16.12
C PRO A 119 -7.24 14.81 16.36
N ASP A 120 -7.81 15.04 17.52
CA ASP A 120 -8.39 16.33 17.91
C ASP A 120 -7.44 17.50 17.67
N GLY A 121 -7.99 18.59 17.16
CA GLY A 121 -7.26 19.83 16.88
C GLY A 121 -6.42 19.86 15.61
N LEU A 122 -6.45 18.83 14.77
CA LEU A 122 -5.67 18.76 13.52
C LEU A 122 -6.45 19.13 12.24
N GLY A 123 -7.68 19.62 12.39
CA GLY A 123 -8.50 20.09 11.27
C GLY A 123 -9.21 18.97 10.51
N SER A 124 -9.48 19.18 9.23
CA SER A 124 -10.15 18.18 8.41
C SER A 124 -9.23 17.02 8.03
N ARG A 125 -9.80 15.81 7.83
CA ARG A 125 -9.07 14.63 7.37
C ARG A 125 -8.31 14.90 6.07
N GLN A 126 -8.96 15.56 5.11
CA GLN A 126 -8.34 15.87 3.82
C GLN A 126 -7.10 16.73 3.99
N LYS A 127 -7.18 17.80 4.78
CA LYS A 127 -6.02 18.68 5.02
C LYS A 127 -4.91 17.95 5.76
N TRP A 128 -5.23 17.25 6.83
CA TRP A 128 -4.26 16.49 7.62
C TRP A 128 -3.52 15.45 6.78
N TRP A 129 -4.25 14.74 5.92
CA TRP A 129 -3.68 13.74 5.02
C TRP A 129 -2.83 14.39 3.92
N ALA A 130 -3.34 15.46 3.28
CA ALA A 130 -2.63 16.21 2.26
C ALA A 130 -1.30 16.79 2.77
N ASP A 131 -1.30 17.37 3.98
CA ASP A 131 -0.07 17.87 4.61
C ASP A 131 0.96 16.73 4.79
N GLY A 132 0.52 15.55 5.22
CA GLY A 132 1.36 14.37 5.34
C GLY A 132 1.92 13.87 4.01
N GLN A 133 1.12 13.91 2.94
CA GLN A 133 1.56 13.57 1.59
C GLN A 133 2.61 14.55 1.06
N LEU A 134 2.40 15.86 1.26
CA LEU A 134 3.36 16.90 0.86
C LEU A 134 4.69 16.75 1.60
N ASN A 135 4.67 16.42 2.90
CA ASN A 135 5.88 16.19 3.68
C ASN A 135 6.64 14.96 3.14
N ALA A 136 5.93 13.84 2.92
CA ALA A 136 6.54 12.63 2.34
C ALA A 136 7.11 12.90 0.96
N TYR A 137 6.40 13.65 0.11
CA TYR A 137 6.91 14.05 -1.20
C TYR A 137 8.22 14.86 -1.07
N GLY A 138 8.25 15.85 -0.20
CA GLY A 138 9.44 16.69 0.02
C GLY A 138 10.67 15.87 0.43
N HIS A 139 10.51 14.88 1.30
CA HIS A 139 11.61 14.00 1.71
C HIS A 139 12.04 12.98 0.65
N LEU A 140 11.13 12.57 -0.22
CA LEU A 140 11.42 11.63 -1.32
C LEU A 140 11.90 12.33 -2.59
N PHE A 141 11.68 13.66 -2.70
CA PHE A 141 12.11 14.42 -3.86
C PHE A 141 13.62 14.30 -4.06
N GLY A 142 14.01 13.87 -5.26
CA GLY A 142 15.43 13.62 -5.58
C GLY A 142 15.98 12.25 -5.13
N ALA A 143 15.22 11.47 -4.35
CA ALA A 143 15.61 10.10 -4.01
C ALA A 143 15.34 9.11 -5.15
N SER A 144 14.29 9.36 -5.94
CA SER A 144 13.93 8.59 -7.12
C SER A 144 13.38 9.50 -8.20
N LYS A 145 13.56 9.10 -9.48
CA LYS A 145 12.93 9.79 -10.62
C LYS A 145 11.42 9.58 -10.67
N ASN A 146 10.96 8.44 -10.18
CA ASN A 146 9.57 8.03 -10.26
C ASN A 146 9.00 7.84 -8.85
N LEU A 147 8.19 8.81 -8.41
CA LEU A 147 7.42 8.74 -7.19
C LEU A 147 5.95 8.48 -7.54
N ILE A 148 5.49 7.26 -7.31
CA ILE A 148 4.16 6.78 -7.67
C ILE A 148 3.35 6.66 -6.39
N TYR A 149 2.14 7.23 -6.36
CA TYR A 149 1.21 7.09 -5.26
C TYR A 149 -0.03 6.35 -5.74
N ILE A 150 -0.19 5.11 -5.27
CA ILE A 150 -1.43 4.35 -5.47
C ILE A 150 -2.37 4.73 -4.33
N SER A 151 -3.51 5.32 -4.67
CA SER A 151 -4.57 5.62 -3.72
C SER A 151 -5.02 4.36 -3.00
N ASP A 152 -5.68 4.55 -1.85
CA ASP A 152 -6.28 3.42 -1.16
C ASP A 152 -7.35 2.75 -2.04
N THR A 153 -7.51 1.46 -1.88
CA THR A 153 -8.59 0.71 -2.53
C THR A 153 -9.95 1.13 -1.97
N PRO A 154 -11.04 1.03 -2.72
CA PRO A 154 -12.37 1.27 -2.21
C PRO A 154 -12.60 0.55 -0.89
N HIS A 155 -13.07 1.28 0.13
CA HIS A 155 -13.24 0.72 1.46
C HIS A 155 -14.66 0.18 1.61
N PRO A 156 -14.86 -1.16 1.73
CA PRO A 156 -16.19 -1.73 1.87
C PRO A 156 -16.84 -1.31 3.20
N THR A 157 -18.16 -1.21 3.21
CA THR A 157 -18.94 -0.88 4.42
C THR A 157 -19.09 -2.08 5.37
N ARG A 158 -18.60 -3.24 4.97
CA ARG A 158 -18.75 -4.52 5.67
C ARG A 158 -17.54 -5.42 5.46
N ASP A 159 -17.39 -6.42 6.33
CA ASP A 159 -16.45 -7.50 6.12
C ASP A 159 -16.96 -8.40 4.97
N ILE A 160 -16.26 -8.38 3.84
CA ILE A 160 -16.68 -9.08 2.62
C ILE A 160 -16.68 -10.60 2.79
N PRO A 161 -15.63 -11.24 3.34
CA PRO A 161 -15.65 -12.69 3.57
C PRO A 161 -16.82 -13.15 4.44
N ASN A 162 -17.10 -12.45 5.53
CA ASN A 162 -18.22 -12.78 6.41
C ASN A 162 -19.59 -12.55 5.72
N CYS A 163 -19.70 -11.53 4.89
CA CYS A 163 -20.89 -11.29 4.10
C CYS A 163 -21.12 -12.43 3.09
N LEU A 164 -20.10 -12.80 2.33
CA LEU A 164 -20.17 -13.89 1.33
C LEU A 164 -20.56 -15.21 1.97
N ALA A 165 -19.98 -15.52 3.14
CA ALA A 165 -20.30 -16.74 3.88
C ALA A 165 -21.77 -16.79 4.36
N SER A 166 -22.37 -15.62 4.66
CA SER A 166 -23.71 -15.54 5.25
C SER A 166 -24.82 -15.24 4.24
N LYS A 167 -24.55 -14.47 3.20
CA LYS A 167 -25.58 -13.92 2.30
C LYS A 167 -25.40 -14.29 0.84
N GLY A 168 -24.17 -14.63 0.43
CA GLY A 168 -23.79 -14.93 -0.96
C GLY A 168 -23.64 -13.68 -1.85
N GLY A 169 -22.89 -13.83 -2.92
CA GLY A 169 -22.57 -12.97 -4.05
C GLY A 169 -23.00 -11.51 -4.01
N ASP A 170 -23.94 -11.19 -4.89
CA ASP A 170 -24.37 -9.81 -5.18
C ASP A 170 -24.93 -9.01 -3.98
N LYS A 171 -25.33 -9.70 -2.91
CA LYS A 171 -25.79 -9.05 -1.67
C LYS A 171 -24.66 -8.44 -0.85
N CYS A 172 -23.43 -8.71 -1.25
CA CYS A 172 -22.21 -8.24 -0.58
C CYS A 172 -21.52 -7.11 -1.36
N ASP A 173 -22.04 -6.75 -2.53
CA ASP A 173 -21.53 -5.62 -3.30
C ASP A 173 -21.73 -4.31 -2.55
N ASP A 174 -20.86 -3.36 -2.81
CA ASP A 174 -20.87 -2.04 -2.18
C ASP A 174 -21.02 -0.94 -3.24
N SER A 175 -21.28 0.29 -2.78
CA SER A 175 -21.28 1.45 -3.67
C SER A 175 -19.85 1.94 -3.88
N GLU A 176 -19.58 2.46 -5.07
CA GLU A 176 -18.35 3.20 -5.34
C GLU A 176 -18.21 4.39 -4.39
N LYS A 177 -17.01 4.61 -3.88
CA LYS A 177 -16.67 5.77 -3.08
C LYS A 177 -15.58 6.55 -3.78
N SER A 178 -15.74 7.88 -3.78
CA SER A 178 -14.75 8.77 -4.37
C SER A 178 -13.40 8.64 -3.66
N ASP A 179 -12.35 8.58 -4.46
CA ASP A 179 -10.99 8.58 -3.99
C ASP A 179 -10.58 9.97 -3.48
N PRO A 180 -9.97 10.07 -2.31
CA PRO A 180 -9.47 11.35 -1.82
C PRO A 180 -8.32 11.86 -2.70
N ALA A 181 -8.29 13.17 -2.89
CA ALA A 181 -7.25 13.82 -3.69
C ALA A 181 -5.86 13.55 -3.13
N ILE A 182 -4.92 13.20 -4.02
CA ILE A 182 -3.52 13.04 -3.69
C ILE A 182 -2.82 14.39 -3.80
N ALA A 183 -2.16 14.82 -2.73
CA ALA A 183 -1.33 16.02 -2.69
C ALA A 183 0.14 15.69 -3.01
N GLY A 184 0.84 16.63 -3.61
CA GLY A 184 2.22 16.43 -4.09
C GLY A 184 2.29 16.06 -5.58
N ASN A 185 3.51 16.16 -6.12
CA ASN A 185 3.76 15.89 -7.54
C ASN A 185 4.12 14.39 -7.77
N PHE A 186 3.32 13.52 -7.22
CA PHE A 186 3.39 12.08 -7.49
C PHE A 186 2.74 11.75 -8.84
N THR A 187 3.20 10.68 -9.49
CA THR A 187 2.35 9.97 -10.46
C THR A 187 1.21 9.33 -9.68
N LYS A 188 -0.01 9.79 -9.95
CA LYS A 188 -1.20 9.38 -9.20
C LYS A 188 -1.87 8.19 -9.89
N VAL A 189 -2.11 7.14 -9.12
CA VAL A 189 -2.79 5.93 -9.58
C VAL A 189 -4.04 5.74 -8.75
N ASN A 190 -5.20 5.71 -9.42
CA ASN A 190 -6.48 5.38 -8.79
C ASN A 190 -6.83 3.92 -9.10
N PRO A 191 -6.83 3.00 -8.14
CA PRO A 191 -7.16 1.60 -8.37
C PRO A 191 -8.67 1.34 -8.42
N THR A 192 -9.51 2.33 -8.12
CA THR A 192 -10.97 2.15 -8.08
C THR A 192 -11.52 1.56 -9.38
N PRO A 193 -11.15 2.04 -10.60
CA PRO A 193 -11.66 1.46 -11.84
C PRO A 193 -11.23 0.00 -12.09
N TRP A 194 -10.20 -0.48 -11.38
CA TRP A 194 -9.77 -1.87 -11.49
C TRP A 194 -10.64 -2.83 -10.67
N LEU A 195 -11.34 -2.30 -9.67
CA LEU A 195 -12.13 -3.06 -8.70
C LEU A 195 -13.63 -2.80 -8.83
N CYS A 196 -14.00 -1.62 -9.31
CA CYS A 196 -15.37 -1.12 -9.31
C CYS A 196 -15.76 -0.57 -10.68
N ASN A 197 -17.04 -0.70 -11.00
CA ASN A 197 -17.71 0.05 -12.07
C ASN A 197 -18.66 1.06 -11.42
N THR A 198 -19.99 0.89 -11.61
CA THR A 198 -21.02 1.65 -10.85
C THR A 198 -21.18 1.14 -9.43
N THR A 199 -20.78 -0.08 -9.17
CA THR A 199 -20.70 -0.72 -7.86
C THR A 199 -19.32 -1.34 -7.68
N CYS A 200 -18.97 -1.65 -6.43
CA CYS A 200 -17.78 -2.39 -6.08
C CYS A 200 -18.19 -3.83 -5.72
N PRO A 201 -18.07 -4.77 -6.64
CA PRO A 201 -18.51 -6.13 -6.41
C PRO A 201 -17.63 -6.84 -5.39
N ALA A 202 -18.22 -7.70 -4.57
CA ALA A 202 -17.51 -8.54 -3.63
C ALA A 202 -16.61 -9.58 -4.33
N ILE A 203 -16.95 -9.93 -5.58
CA ILE A 203 -16.21 -10.86 -6.44
C ILE A 203 -15.96 -10.18 -7.78
N VAL A 204 -14.69 -9.97 -8.13
CA VAL A 204 -14.25 -9.37 -9.39
C VAL A 204 -13.60 -10.45 -10.25
N ASN A 205 -14.11 -10.69 -11.44
CA ASN A 205 -13.60 -11.70 -12.37
C ASN A 205 -13.41 -13.10 -11.74
N GLY A 206 -14.33 -13.49 -10.84
CA GLY A 206 -14.27 -14.78 -10.14
C GLY A 206 -13.35 -14.80 -8.92
N VAL A 207 -12.73 -13.68 -8.57
CA VAL A 207 -11.82 -13.55 -7.41
C VAL A 207 -12.50 -12.74 -6.30
N VAL A 208 -12.46 -13.23 -5.06
CA VAL A 208 -12.94 -12.48 -3.91
C VAL A 208 -12.08 -11.22 -3.74
N ALA A 209 -12.72 -10.05 -3.80
CA ALA A 209 -12.02 -8.77 -3.84
C ALA A 209 -11.26 -8.46 -2.53
N TYR A 210 -11.85 -8.76 -1.38
CA TYR A 210 -11.29 -8.41 -0.06
C TYR A 210 -11.12 -9.64 0.82
N ARG A 211 -10.06 -9.64 1.62
CA ARG A 211 -9.77 -10.68 2.64
C ARG A 211 -10.32 -10.34 4.02
N ASP A 212 -10.67 -9.10 4.24
CA ASP A 212 -11.23 -8.56 5.49
C ASP A 212 -12.07 -7.30 5.18
N ALA A 213 -12.31 -6.46 6.17
CA ALA A 213 -13.11 -5.25 6.03
C ALA A 213 -12.41 -4.10 5.26
N SER A 214 -11.13 -4.23 4.88
CA SER A 214 -10.41 -3.11 4.24
C SER A 214 -9.34 -3.52 3.22
N HIS A 215 -8.70 -4.68 3.39
CA HIS A 215 -7.60 -5.11 2.54
C HIS A 215 -8.09 -5.97 1.38
N ILE A 216 -7.59 -5.73 0.17
CA ILE A 216 -7.81 -6.66 -0.94
C ILE A 216 -7.18 -8.02 -0.65
N SER A 217 -7.73 -9.08 -1.26
CA SER A 217 -7.18 -10.42 -1.14
C SER A 217 -5.84 -10.56 -1.88
N VAL A 218 -5.07 -11.57 -1.53
CA VAL A 218 -3.80 -11.88 -2.23
C VAL A 218 -4.05 -12.19 -3.69
N GLU A 219 -5.09 -12.98 -3.95
CA GLU A 219 -5.50 -13.38 -5.30
C GLU A 219 -5.95 -12.17 -6.10
N MET A 220 -6.69 -11.25 -5.49
CA MET A 220 -7.08 -9.97 -6.12
C MET A 220 -5.84 -9.14 -6.43
N SER A 221 -4.94 -8.96 -5.48
CA SER A 221 -3.69 -8.23 -5.74
C SER A 221 -2.91 -8.84 -6.90
N ARG A 222 -2.73 -10.15 -6.95
CA ARG A 222 -2.04 -10.84 -8.06
C ARG A 222 -2.75 -10.67 -9.40
N SER A 223 -4.08 -10.68 -9.41
CA SER A 223 -4.85 -10.47 -10.64
C SER A 223 -4.69 -9.07 -11.21
N LEU A 224 -4.40 -8.07 -10.37
CA LEU A 224 -4.15 -6.68 -10.76
C LEU A 224 -2.69 -6.39 -11.19
N ALA A 225 -1.87 -7.42 -11.35
CA ALA A 225 -0.46 -7.24 -11.73
C ALA A 225 -0.32 -6.57 -13.11
N LEU A 226 -1.21 -6.86 -14.07
CA LEU A 226 -1.17 -6.26 -15.41
C LEU A 226 -1.48 -4.76 -15.38
N GLU A 227 -2.41 -4.33 -14.56
CA GLU A 227 -2.74 -2.92 -14.36
C GLU A 227 -1.56 -2.16 -13.75
N VAL A 228 -0.89 -2.74 -12.75
CA VAL A 228 0.32 -2.18 -12.15
C VAL A 228 1.47 -2.16 -13.17
N GLU A 229 1.63 -3.21 -13.97
CA GLU A 229 2.62 -3.28 -15.06
C GLU A 229 2.40 -2.17 -16.08
N GLY A 230 1.14 -1.93 -16.49
CA GLY A 230 0.79 -0.84 -17.41
C GLY A 230 1.30 0.50 -16.91
N VAL A 231 1.04 0.83 -15.62
CA VAL A 231 1.54 2.06 -15.01
C VAL A 231 3.08 2.15 -15.04
N LEU A 232 3.77 1.07 -14.72
CA LEU A 232 5.25 1.05 -14.70
C LEU A 232 5.82 1.15 -16.12
N THR A 233 5.18 0.55 -17.11
CA THR A 233 5.55 0.62 -18.53
C THR A 233 5.34 2.03 -19.09
N ASP A 234 4.20 2.66 -18.84
CA ASP A 234 3.90 4.03 -19.28
C ASP A 234 4.91 5.06 -18.74
N LEU A 235 5.51 4.78 -17.60
CA LEU A 235 6.57 5.59 -16.99
C LEU A 235 7.98 5.21 -17.48
N GLY A 236 8.12 4.22 -18.37
CA GLY A 236 9.40 3.74 -18.86
C GLY A 236 10.24 3.05 -17.78
N ILE A 237 9.59 2.51 -16.74
CA ILE A 237 10.26 1.77 -15.67
C ILE A 237 10.42 0.29 -16.04
N LEU A 238 9.42 -0.28 -16.71
CA LEU A 238 9.45 -1.66 -17.23
C LEU A 238 9.52 -1.70 -18.74
#